data_d4a9b30dd036006e4d3411567f8b8588
#
_entry.id   d4a9b30dd036006e4d3411567f8b8588
#
_cell.length_a   1.000
_cell.length_b   1.000
_cell.length_c   1.000
_cell.angle_alpha   90.00
_cell.angle_beta   90.00
_cell.angle_gamma   90.00
#
_symmetry.space_group_name_H-M   'P 1'
#
loop_
_entity.id
_entity.type
_entity.pdbx_description
1 polymer ?
#
loop_
_entity_poly.entity_id
_entity_poly.type
_entity_poly.pdbx_seq_one_letter_code
_entity_poly.pdbx_strand_id
1 'polypeptide(L)'
;MSDVDQLAARIRETREPLRIVGGGTWLHGGGPWADALPLPLDHLRGVVEYTPGDLVITVAAGTTLAELAATTAAHAQMFALAPYGTPHATIGAVVATAAPAPLAFGDYTVRDLVLGVQVVTGRGDITRAGGRVVKNVAGFDLVRLHTGAFGTLGVITEVSLRLHARPAVDILVVSTLRRTDDGALGELLPQLVANRAPLPMLLHRAPDGVPQLWGRVSGNPARADALRQHLRAFGVVDAVDLPVERVDGPLHHTPHDAIVFRARTHRSDAVPFVRAGFEAFPHGTLTYDPARGSLRAVLPAAARDSFEHDLDTMHRLAAVNGAMHPISVVIDQGRSAAAPHRTPRTALEVGVKHALDPRDVLNRLAAISPTTLGHAHV
;
A
#
# COMPACT_ATOMS: atom_id res chain seq x y z
N MET A 1 -4.38 18.15 -29.82
CA MET A 1 -4.60 18.22 -28.34
C MET A 1 -4.23 16.85 -27.81
N SER A 2 -3.29 16.76 -26.86
CA SER A 2 -2.92 15.47 -26.26
C SER A 2 -4.05 14.93 -25.39
N ASP A 3 -4.01 13.63 -25.05
CA ASP A 3 -5.01 13.03 -24.15
C ASP A 3 -5.00 13.72 -22.77
N VAL A 4 -3.82 14.18 -22.33
CA VAL A 4 -3.69 14.94 -21.07
C VAL A 4 -4.33 16.33 -21.17
N ASP A 5 -4.25 17.01 -22.34
CA ASP A 5 -4.94 18.28 -22.56
C ASP A 5 -6.46 18.10 -22.56
N GLN A 6 -6.97 17.02 -23.16
CA GLN A 6 -8.40 16.69 -23.14
C GLN A 6 -8.87 16.39 -21.72
N LEU A 7 -8.09 15.64 -20.95
CA LEU A 7 -8.36 15.38 -19.53
C LEU A 7 -8.41 16.70 -18.72
N ALA A 8 -7.43 17.58 -18.93
CA ALA A 8 -7.37 18.88 -18.27
C ALA A 8 -8.60 19.75 -18.60
N ALA A 9 -9.02 19.79 -19.89
CA ALA A 9 -10.22 20.48 -20.30
C ALA A 9 -11.47 19.89 -19.63
N ARG A 10 -11.64 18.57 -19.63
CA ARG A 10 -12.76 17.89 -18.98
C ARG A 10 -12.83 18.21 -17.49
N ILE A 11 -11.70 18.18 -16.76
CA ILE A 11 -11.67 18.56 -15.35
C ILE A 11 -12.04 20.03 -15.15
N ARG A 12 -11.59 20.92 -16.04
CA ARG A 12 -11.90 22.37 -15.96
C ARG A 12 -13.38 22.66 -16.14
N GLU A 13 -14.04 21.93 -17.01
CA GLU A 13 -15.44 22.14 -17.39
C GLU A 13 -16.43 21.48 -16.42
N THR A 14 -16.04 20.36 -15.78
CA THR A 14 -16.96 19.62 -14.90
C THR A 14 -17.38 20.42 -13.67
N ARG A 15 -18.62 20.21 -13.26
CA ARG A 15 -19.19 20.68 -11.99
C ARG A 15 -19.49 19.54 -11.05
N GLU A 16 -19.44 18.32 -11.53
CA GLU A 16 -19.78 17.12 -10.79
C GLU A 16 -18.53 16.45 -10.21
N PRO A 17 -18.66 15.75 -9.08
CA PRO A 17 -17.57 14.98 -8.51
C PRO A 17 -17.10 13.91 -9.49
N LEU A 18 -15.79 13.78 -9.63
CA LEU A 18 -15.15 12.78 -10.46
C LEU A 18 -14.55 11.67 -9.59
N ARG A 19 -14.70 10.42 -10.03
CA ARG A 19 -14.02 9.26 -9.48
C ARG A 19 -12.94 8.82 -10.46
N ILE A 20 -11.68 9.00 -10.08
CA ILE A 20 -10.53 8.61 -10.89
C ILE A 20 -10.44 7.09 -10.91
N VAL A 21 -10.43 6.51 -12.11
CA VAL A 21 -10.40 5.06 -12.34
C VAL A 21 -9.18 4.70 -13.20
N GLY A 22 -8.23 3.95 -12.62
CA GLY A 22 -7.18 3.28 -13.37
C GLY A 22 -7.66 1.90 -13.84
N GLY A 23 -7.01 0.83 -13.41
CA GLY A 23 -7.44 -0.55 -13.70
C GLY A 23 -8.65 -1.04 -12.89
N GLY A 24 -9.30 -0.21 -12.12
CA GLY A 24 -10.48 -0.58 -11.31
C GLY A 24 -10.19 -1.44 -10.08
N THR A 25 -8.93 -1.70 -9.77
CA THR A 25 -8.53 -2.60 -8.68
C THR A 25 -8.64 -1.99 -7.28
N TRP A 26 -8.80 -0.66 -7.18
CA TRP A 26 -8.86 0.11 -5.95
C TRP A 26 -10.11 1.01 -5.86
N LEU A 27 -11.21 0.64 -6.51
CA LEU A 27 -12.39 1.49 -6.66
C LEU A 27 -13.06 1.90 -5.35
N HIS A 28 -12.85 1.15 -4.28
CA HIS A 28 -13.47 1.41 -2.97
C HIS A 28 -12.45 1.88 -1.92
N GLY A 29 -11.21 2.06 -2.33
CA GLY A 29 -10.17 2.62 -1.46
C GLY A 29 -10.45 4.07 -1.12
N GLY A 30 -10.50 4.39 0.18
CA GLY A 30 -10.55 5.77 0.66
C GLY A 30 -11.93 6.39 0.85
N GLY A 31 -13.05 5.73 0.55
CA GLY A 31 -14.38 6.28 0.88
C GLY A 31 -15.52 5.89 -0.06
N PRO A 32 -16.76 6.31 0.26
CA PRO A 32 -17.91 6.09 -0.59
C PRO A 32 -17.85 7.00 -1.83
N TRP A 33 -17.89 6.38 -3.01
CA TRP A 33 -17.81 7.07 -4.30
C TRP A 33 -19.09 6.94 -5.12
N ALA A 34 -20.23 6.64 -4.48
CA ALA A 34 -21.46 6.20 -5.15
C ALA A 34 -21.97 7.21 -6.19
N ASP A 35 -21.80 8.50 -5.93
CA ASP A 35 -22.39 9.57 -6.74
C ASP A 35 -21.37 10.30 -7.62
N ALA A 36 -20.13 9.80 -7.73
CA ALA A 36 -19.09 10.44 -8.52
C ALA A 36 -19.02 9.86 -9.93
N LEU A 37 -18.92 10.71 -10.94
CA LEU A 37 -18.76 10.31 -12.34
C LEU A 37 -17.39 9.61 -12.55
N PRO A 38 -17.34 8.46 -13.22
CA PRO A 38 -16.08 7.81 -13.52
C PRO A 38 -15.22 8.65 -14.47
N LEU A 39 -13.95 8.80 -14.13
CA LEU A 39 -12.91 9.39 -14.96
C LEU A 39 -11.89 8.30 -15.29
N PRO A 40 -12.09 7.51 -16.35
CA PRO A 40 -11.17 6.44 -16.72
C PRO A 40 -9.85 6.99 -17.25
N LEU A 41 -8.75 6.36 -16.85
CA LEU A 41 -7.37 6.70 -17.25
C LEU A 41 -6.66 5.56 -17.98
N ASP A 42 -7.36 4.50 -18.32
CA ASP A 42 -6.83 3.31 -18.98
C ASP A 42 -6.26 3.59 -20.39
N HIS A 43 -6.72 4.66 -21.03
CA HIS A 43 -6.20 5.18 -22.31
C HIS A 43 -4.83 5.88 -22.16
N LEU A 44 -4.47 6.40 -20.97
CA LEU A 44 -3.16 6.97 -20.68
C LEU A 44 -2.17 5.84 -20.37
N ARG A 45 -1.66 5.16 -21.39
CA ARG A 45 -0.94 3.89 -21.27
C ARG A 45 0.33 3.86 -22.11
N GLY A 46 1.34 3.17 -21.63
CA GLY A 46 2.59 2.94 -22.33
C GLY A 46 3.80 3.66 -21.74
N VAL A 47 4.94 3.39 -22.33
CA VAL A 47 6.22 3.99 -21.94
C VAL A 47 6.34 5.36 -22.62
N VAL A 48 6.55 6.39 -21.81
CA VAL A 48 6.83 7.76 -22.28
C VAL A 48 8.31 7.90 -22.61
N GLU A 49 9.18 7.42 -21.70
CA GLU A 49 10.61 7.46 -21.89
C GLU A 49 11.30 6.40 -21.03
N TYR A 50 12.30 5.71 -21.58
CA TYR A 50 13.05 4.70 -20.84
C TYR A 50 14.55 4.84 -21.10
N THR A 51 15.33 4.96 -20.04
CA THR A 51 16.78 5.00 -20.09
C THR A 51 17.37 3.88 -19.22
N PRO A 52 17.56 2.67 -19.78
CA PRO A 52 18.03 1.52 -18.99
C PRO A 52 19.35 1.77 -18.27
N GLY A 53 20.27 2.51 -18.89
CA GLY A 53 21.57 2.83 -18.28
C GLY A 53 21.46 3.63 -16.99
N ASP A 54 20.42 4.46 -16.85
CA ASP A 54 20.18 5.27 -15.66
C ASP A 54 19.26 4.59 -14.65
N LEU A 55 18.72 3.40 -14.97
CA LEU A 55 17.71 2.71 -14.19
C LEU A 55 16.45 3.56 -13.97
N VAL A 56 16.03 4.32 -14.99
CA VAL A 56 14.87 5.22 -14.91
C VAL A 56 13.94 5.00 -16.08
N ILE A 57 12.66 4.87 -15.76
CA ILE A 57 11.57 4.80 -16.74
C ILE A 57 10.47 5.80 -16.39
N THR A 58 9.92 6.46 -17.39
CA THR A 58 8.70 7.26 -17.29
C THR A 58 7.59 6.56 -18.03
N VAL A 59 6.46 6.33 -17.36
CA VAL A 59 5.28 5.66 -17.93
C VAL A 59 4.03 6.51 -17.74
N ALA A 60 3.07 6.38 -18.62
CA ALA A 60 1.74 6.93 -18.45
C ALA A 60 1.01 6.20 -17.29
N ALA A 61 0.17 6.92 -16.56
CA ALA A 61 -0.41 6.45 -15.29
C ALA A 61 -1.29 5.19 -15.40
N GLY A 62 -1.93 4.98 -16.57
CA GLY A 62 -2.73 3.80 -16.88
C GLY A 62 -1.92 2.55 -17.27
N THR A 63 -0.59 2.64 -17.36
CA THR A 63 0.29 1.48 -17.59
C THR A 63 0.18 0.52 -16.40
N THR A 64 0.00 -0.77 -16.69
CA THR A 64 -0.13 -1.80 -15.66
C THR A 64 1.23 -2.24 -15.10
N LEU A 65 1.22 -2.81 -13.90
CA LEU A 65 2.40 -3.44 -13.32
C LEU A 65 2.95 -4.56 -14.22
N ALA A 66 2.06 -5.34 -14.87
CA ALA A 66 2.44 -6.41 -15.80
C ALA A 66 3.20 -5.85 -17.01
N GLU A 67 2.70 -4.76 -17.62
CA GLU A 67 3.36 -4.12 -18.76
C GLU A 67 4.71 -3.51 -18.38
N LEU A 68 4.78 -2.86 -17.21
CA LEU A 68 6.03 -2.34 -16.68
C LEU A 68 7.04 -3.47 -16.48
N ALA A 69 6.60 -4.58 -15.86
CA ALA A 69 7.46 -5.75 -15.61
C ALA A 69 7.96 -6.37 -16.93
N ALA A 70 7.10 -6.53 -17.95
CA ALA A 70 7.49 -7.05 -19.25
C ALA A 70 8.51 -6.13 -19.95
N THR A 71 8.28 -4.82 -19.91
CA THR A 71 9.18 -3.82 -20.52
C THR A 71 10.57 -3.84 -19.85
N THR A 72 10.61 -3.82 -18.52
CA THR A 72 11.88 -3.73 -17.80
C THR A 72 12.66 -5.04 -17.79
N ALA A 73 11.96 -6.18 -17.94
CA ALA A 73 12.57 -7.51 -18.06
C ALA A 73 13.56 -7.64 -19.21
N ALA A 74 13.28 -6.95 -20.35
CA ALA A 74 14.14 -6.95 -21.53
C ALA A 74 15.57 -6.44 -21.24
N HIS A 75 15.73 -5.67 -20.17
CA HIS A 75 17.01 -5.10 -19.72
C HIS A 75 17.49 -5.69 -18.38
N ALA A 76 16.96 -6.85 -17.97
CA ALA A 76 17.22 -7.47 -16.67
C ALA A 76 17.01 -6.48 -15.50
N GLN A 77 15.99 -5.62 -15.61
CA GLN A 77 15.60 -4.64 -14.60
C GLN A 77 14.22 -4.94 -14.03
N MET A 78 13.90 -4.33 -12.91
CA MET A 78 12.60 -4.48 -12.26
C MET A 78 12.19 -3.20 -11.52
N PHE A 79 10.90 -2.99 -11.38
CA PHE A 79 10.35 -2.11 -10.36
C PHE A 79 10.39 -2.88 -9.03
N ALA A 80 11.20 -2.38 -8.08
CA ALA A 80 11.59 -3.12 -6.88
C ALA A 80 10.47 -3.27 -5.83
N LEU A 81 9.23 -3.05 -6.22
CA LEU A 81 8.04 -3.23 -5.38
C LEU A 81 7.23 -4.43 -5.87
N ALA A 82 6.70 -5.18 -4.92
CA ALA A 82 5.65 -6.17 -5.12
C ALA A 82 4.42 -5.70 -4.32
N PRO A 83 3.66 -4.71 -4.83
CA PRO A 83 2.51 -4.20 -4.10
C PRO A 83 1.42 -5.25 -4.00
N TYR A 84 0.62 -5.17 -2.94
CA TYR A 84 -0.61 -5.95 -2.86
C TYR A 84 -1.52 -5.63 -4.04
N GLY A 85 -2.27 -6.62 -4.49
CA GLY A 85 -3.22 -6.48 -5.58
C GLY A 85 -2.80 -7.26 -6.83
N THR A 86 -3.41 -6.95 -7.94
CA THR A 86 -3.24 -7.70 -9.19
C THR A 86 -2.16 -7.08 -10.07
N PRO A 87 -1.53 -7.87 -10.97
CA PRO A 87 -0.63 -7.35 -12.00
C PRO A 87 -1.30 -6.34 -12.95
N HIS A 88 -2.63 -6.31 -12.97
CA HIS A 88 -3.43 -5.34 -13.75
C HIS A 88 -3.61 -3.99 -13.05
N ALA A 89 -3.15 -3.86 -11.79
CA ALA A 89 -3.12 -2.55 -11.12
C ALA A 89 -2.26 -1.57 -11.93
N THR A 90 -2.75 -0.35 -12.10
CA THR A 90 -2.04 0.67 -12.88
C THR A 90 -1.01 1.40 -12.01
N ILE A 91 0.06 1.87 -12.62
CA ILE A 91 1.12 2.60 -11.93
C ILE A 91 0.58 3.86 -11.26
N GLY A 92 -0.33 4.59 -11.91
CA GLY A 92 -1.00 5.73 -11.31
C GLY A 92 -1.78 5.37 -10.02
N ALA A 93 -2.48 4.21 -10.01
CA ALA A 93 -3.17 3.73 -8.82
C ALA A 93 -2.19 3.33 -7.71
N VAL A 94 -1.10 2.63 -8.05
CA VAL A 94 -0.05 2.25 -7.09
C VAL A 94 0.53 3.48 -6.40
N VAL A 95 0.82 4.54 -7.16
CA VAL A 95 1.35 5.80 -6.62
C VAL A 95 0.28 6.55 -5.83
N ALA A 96 -0.91 6.72 -6.40
CA ALA A 96 -2.00 7.46 -5.74
C ALA A 96 -2.41 6.86 -4.39
N THR A 97 -2.37 5.53 -4.24
CA THR A 97 -2.73 4.84 -3.00
C THR A 97 -1.52 4.60 -2.08
N ALA A 98 -0.31 4.93 -2.51
CA ALA A 98 0.94 4.49 -1.89
C ALA A 98 0.85 2.99 -1.55
N ALA A 99 0.50 2.17 -2.55
CA ALA A 99 0.14 0.78 -2.37
C ALA A 99 1.19 0.05 -1.52
N PRO A 100 0.78 -0.65 -0.44
CA PRO A 100 1.73 -1.34 0.41
C PRO A 100 2.43 -2.44 -0.39
N ALA A 101 3.74 -2.52 -0.24
CA ALA A 101 4.59 -3.52 -0.85
C ALA A 101 5.50 -4.14 0.23
N PRO A 102 4.95 -5.00 1.09
CA PRO A 102 5.69 -5.48 2.27
C PRO A 102 6.87 -6.38 1.92
N LEU A 103 6.85 -7.01 0.75
CA LEU A 103 7.96 -7.79 0.21
C LEU A 103 8.80 -6.98 -0.80
N ALA A 104 8.80 -5.65 -0.71
CA ALA A 104 9.65 -4.82 -1.54
C ALA A 104 11.13 -5.22 -1.42
N PHE A 105 11.84 -5.18 -2.53
CA PHE A 105 13.29 -5.35 -2.52
C PHE A 105 13.93 -4.18 -1.75
N GLY A 106 14.70 -4.46 -0.70
CA GLY A 106 15.45 -3.45 0.03
C GLY A 106 14.64 -2.47 0.87
N ASP A 107 13.50 -2.86 1.43
CA ASP A 107 12.63 -2.03 2.29
C ASP A 107 12.07 -0.75 1.64
N TYR A 108 12.12 -0.66 0.32
CA TYR A 108 11.57 0.50 -0.39
C TYR A 108 10.05 0.62 -0.23
N THR A 109 9.60 1.86 -0.18
CA THR A 109 8.19 2.23 -0.34
C THR A 109 7.97 2.82 -1.74
N VAL A 110 6.71 3.00 -2.13
CA VAL A 110 6.38 3.70 -3.38
C VAL A 110 7.05 5.07 -3.42
N ARG A 111 7.06 5.79 -2.28
CA ARG A 111 7.68 7.13 -2.18
C ARG A 111 9.17 7.17 -2.49
N ASP A 112 9.87 6.09 -2.20
CA ASP A 112 11.33 6.01 -2.40
C ASP A 112 11.71 5.75 -3.85
N LEU A 113 10.78 5.22 -4.64
CA LEU A 113 10.99 4.84 -6.04
C LEU A 113 10.34 5.77 -7.05
N VAL A 114 9.47 6.68 -6.63
CA VAL A 114 8.88 7.71 -7.50
C VAL A 114 9.80 8.92 -7.54
N LEU A 115 10.36 9.20 -8.70
CA LEU A 115 11.27 10.32 -8.94
C LEU A 115 10.54 11.58 -9.40
N GLY A 116 9.44 11.42 -10.14
CA GLY A 116 8.65 12.51 -10.66
C GLY A 116 7.24 12.11 -11.03
N VAL A 117 6.35 13.09 -11.06
CA VAL A 117 4.96 12.93 -11.48
C VAL A 117 4.52 14.09 -12.37
N GLN A 118 3.66 13.80 -13.35
CA GLN A 118 2.82 14.79 -14.00
C GLN A 118 1.40 14.64 -13.46
N VAL A 119 0.76 15.74 -13.13
CA VAL A 119 -0.54 15.75 -12.47
C VAL A 119 -1.43 16.82 -13.09
N VAL A 120 -2.69 16.51 -13.29
CA VAL A 120 -3.73 17.49 -13.60
C VAL A 120 -4.47 17.83 -12.31
N THR A 121 -4.42 19.09 -11.89
CA THR A 121 -5.09 19.58 -10.66
C THR A 121 -6.61 19.67 -10.85
N GLY A 122 -7.38 19.87 -9.78
CA GLY A 122 -8.82 20.13 -9.86
C GLY A 122 -9.17 21.47 -10.53
N ARG A 123 -8.18 22.32 -10.82
CA ARG A 123 -8.34 23.51 -11.67
C ARG A 123 -8.23 23.18 -13.15
N GLY A 124 -7.73 21.99 -13.50
CA GLY A 124 -7.37 21.62 -14.87
C GLY A 124 -5.98 22.10 -15.29
N ASP A 125 -5.13 22.47 -14.34
CA ASP A 125 -3.75 22.88 -14.62
C ASP A 125 -2.86 21.63 -14.68
N ILE A 126 -2.04 21.51 -15.74
CA ILE A 126 -1.06 20.43 -15.88
C ILE A 126 0.21 20.88 -15.16
N THR A 127 0.62 20.13 -14.15
CA THR A 127 1.80 20.41 -13.34
C THR A 127 2.77 19.23 -13.37
N ARG A 128 4.07 19.53 -13.24
CA ARG A 128 5.12 18.51 -13.10
C ARG A 128 5.89 18.76 -11.82
N ALA A 129 6.20 17.67 -11.11
CA ALA A 129 6.99 17.71 -9.89
C ALA A 129 8.05 16.62 -9.93
N GLY A 130 9.22 16.90 -9.34
CA GLY A 130 10.36 16.00 -9.44
C GLY A 130 10.95 15.97 -10.85
N GLY A 131 11.50 14.84 -11.24
CA GLY A 131 12.13 14.68 -12.55
C GLY A 131 12.60 13.25 -12.75
N ARG A 132 13.66 13.07 -13.56
CA ARG A 132 14.28 11.77 -13.84
C ARG A 132 15.60 11.57 -13.11
N VAL A 133 15.92 12.47 -12.18
CA VAL A 133 17.16 12.45 -11.40
C VAL A 133 16.87 12.11 -9.94
N VAL A 134 17.74 11.33 -9.33
CA VAL A 134 17.58 10.83 -7.95
C VAL A 134 17.62 11.96 -6.90
N LYS A 135 18.19 13.11 -7.24
CA LYS A 135 18.31 14.25 -6.33
C LYS A 135 17.68 15.50 -6.94
N ASN A 136 16.50 15.86 -6.44
CA ASN A 136 15.87 17.14 -6.69
C ASN A 136 15.59 17.80 -5.32
N VAL A 137 16.29 18.92 -5.05
CA VAL A 137 16.24 19.60 -3.74
C VAL A 137 15.59 20.99 -3.83
N ALA A 138 15.05 21.37 -4.97
CA ALA A 138 14.42 22.66 -5.18
C ALA A 138 12.90 22.60 -4.95
N GLY A 139 12.39 23.43 -4.07
CA GLY A 139 10.96 23.61 -3.82
C GLY A 139 10.31 22.55 -2.91
N PHE A 140 8.98 22.56 -2.89
CA PHE A 140 8.19 21.60 -2.13
C PHE A 140 8.22 20.22 -2.78
N ASP A 141 8.28 19.16 -1.98
CA ASP A 141 8.23 17.78 -2.46
C ASP A 141 6.79 17.39 -2.84
N LEU A 142 6.34 17.88 -3.99
CA LEU A 142 5.01 17.59 -4.52
C LEU A 142 4.89 16.12 -4.97
N VAL A 143 5.99 15.44 -5.26
CA VAL A 143 5.98 14.00 -5.56
C VAL A 143 5.44 13.24 -4.35
N ARG A 144 5.95 13.55 -3.15
CA ARG A 144 5.46 12.96 -1.91
C ARG A 144 4.04 13.40 -1.57
N LEU A 145 3.67 14.63 -1.89
CA LEU A 145 2.33 15.13 -1.66
C LEU A 145 1.27 14.33 -2.45
N HIS A 146 1.54 14.02 -3.72
CA HIS A 146 0.61 13.25 -4.56
C HIS A 146 0.67 11.74 -4.29
N THR A 147 1.80 11.23 -3.78
CA THR A 147 1.94 9.81 -3.43
C THR A 147 1.13 9.49 -2.16
N GLY A 148 0.11 8.65 -2.30
CA GLY A 148 -0.80 8.31 -1.21
C GLY A 148 -1.92 9.32 -0.97
N ALA A 149 -2.11 10.27 -1.88
CA ALA A 149 -3.21 11.23 -1.82
C ALA A 149 -4.54 10.70 -2.37
N PHE A 150 -4.61 9.46 -2.84
CA PHE A 150 -5.82 8.82 -3.40
C PHE A 150 -6.50 9.62 -4.52
N GLY A 151 -5.74 10.40 -5.28
CA GLY A 151 -6.27 11.26 -6.33
C GLY A 151 -7.09 12.46 -5.84
N THR A 152 -7.06 12.76 -4.54
CA THR A 152 -7.82 13.87 -3.96
C THR A 152 -7.22 15.25 -4.27
N LEU A 153 -5.94 15.29 -4.60
CA LEU A 153 -5.17 16.53 -4.84
C LEU A 153 -4.87 16.76 -6.33
N GLY A 154 -5.06 15.72 -7.16
CA GLY A 154 -4.79 15.79 -8.58
C GLY A 154 -4.87 14.42 -9.23
N VAL A 155 -5.05 14.41 -10.55
CA VAL A 155 -5.05 13.21 -11.39
C VAL A 155 -3.64 12.98 -11.89
N ILE A 156 -2.99 11.90 -11.44
CA ILE A 156 -1.65 11.51 -11.93
C ILE A 156 -1.80 11.02 -13.38
N THR A 157 -1.00 11.57 -14.29
CA THR A 157 -1.02 11.23 -15.73
C THR A 157 0.27 10.57 -16.19
N GLU A 158 1.41 10.92 -15.60
CA GLU A 158 2.70 10.28 -15.86
C GLU A 158 3.46 10.08 -14.55
N VAL A 159 4.29 9.03 -14.51
CA VAL A 159 5.15 8.72 -13.36
C VAL A 159 6.55 8.36 -13.84
N SER A 160 7.56 9.02 -13.29
CA SER A 160 8.97 8.63 -13.46
C SER A 160 9.38 7.76 -12.28
N LEU A 161 9.90 6.56 -12.58
CA LEU A 161 10.23 5.53 -11.61
C LEU A 161 11.72 5.22 -11.63
N ARG A 162 12.27 5.01 -10.43
CA ARG A 162 13.57 4.37 -10.25
C ARG A 162 13.40 2.86 -10.34
N LEU A 163 14.23 2.24 -11.17
CA LEU A 163 14.33 0.79 -11.32
C LEU A 163 15.55 0.23 -10.58
N HIS A 164 15.58 -1.09 -10.49
CA HIS A 164 16.69 -1.85 -9.96
C HIS A 164 17.07 -2.98 -10.92
N ALA A 165 18.33 -3.39 -10.91
CA ALA A 165 18.75 -4.61 -11.58
C ALA A 165 18.06 -5.81 -10.91
N ARG A 166 17.64 -6.80 -11.71
CA ARG A 166 17.10 -8.05 -11.17
C ARG A 166 18.20 -8.82 -10.44
N PRO A 167 17.95 -9.27 -9.20
CA PRO A 167 18.89 -10.10 -8.47
C PRO A 167 18.99 -11.49 -9.11
N ALA A 168 20.16 -12.15 -8.97
CA ALA A 168 20.37 -13.51 -9.45
C ALA A 168 19.54 -14.54 -8.66
N VAL A 169 19.28 -14.25 -7.38
CA VAL A 169 18.38 -15.04 -6.51
C VAL A 169 17.28 -14.11 -6.01
N ASP A 170 16.03 -14.51 -6.15
CA ASP A 170 14.87 -13.80 -5.63
C ASP A 170 13.78 -14.82 -5.28
N ILE A 171 13.71 -15.16 -4.02
CA ILE A 171 12.82 -16.19 -3.50
C ILE A 171 12.14 -15.75 -2.23
N LEU A 172 10.97 -16.31 -1.98
CA LEU A 172 10.27 -16.25 -0.72
C LEU A 172 10.53 -17.54 0.07
N VAL A 173 11.07 -17.38 1.26
CA VAL A 173 11.24 -18.47 2.23
C VAL A 173 10.06 -18.44 3.17
N VAL A 174 9.29 -19.53 3.19
CA VAL A 174 8.07 -19.67 4.01
C VAL A 174 8.30 -20.76 5.05
N SER A 175 8.07 -20.44 6.32
CA SER A 175 8.14 -21.37 7.43
C SER A 175 6.90 -21.29 8.30
N THR A 176 6.30 -22.41 8.61
CA THR A 176 5.20 -22.49 9.59
C THR A 176 5.77 -22.41 11.00
N LEU A 177 5.17 -21.56 11.84
CA LEU A 177 5.59 -21.45 13.24
C LEU A 177 5.18 -22.70 14.00
N ARG A 178 6.15 -23.33 14.69
CA ARG A 178 5.90 -24.53 15.50
C ARG A 178 5.09 -24.24 16.76
N ARG A 179 5.21 -23.02 17.28
CA ARG A 179 4.50 -22.53 18.44
C ARG A 179 3.84 -21.20 18.11
N THR A 180 2.58 -21.07 18.45
CA THR A 180 1.76 -19.89 18.17
C THR A 180 1.07 -19.39 19.43
N ASP A 181 1.44 -19.94 20.58
CA ASP A 181 1.00 -19.47 21.88
C ASP A 181 1.53 -18.04 22.15
N ASP A 182 0.93 -17.41 23.10
CA ASP A 182 1.25 -16.04 23.47
C ASP A 182 2.72 -15.83 23.85
N GLY A 183 3.35 -16.82 24.47
CA GLY A 183 4.77 -16.78 24.80
C GLY A 183 5.63 -16.74 23.53
N ALA A 184 5.35 -17.62 22.56
CA ALA A 184 6.12 -17.70 21.32
C ALA A 184 6.00 -16.44 20.47
N LEU A 185 4.80 -15.87 20.31
CA LEU A 185 4.61 -14.59 19.62
C LEU A 185 5.25 -13.43 20.39
N GLY A 186 5.20 -13.46 21.74
CA GLY A 186 5.86 -12.49 22.61
C GLY A 186 7.38 -12.48 22.47
N GLU A 187 8.00 -13.62 22.19
CA GLU A 187 9.43 -13.74 21.92
C GLU A 187 9.81 -13.35 20.49
N LEU A 188 9.01 -13.77 19.50
CA LEU A 188 9.29 -13.57 18.08
C LEU A 188 9.10 -12.12 17.62
N LEU A 189 7.97 -11.49 17.95
CA LEU A 189 7.62 -10.17 17.41
C LEU A 189 8.62 -9.08 17.78
N PRO A 190 9.13 -8.96 19.03
CA PRO A 190 10.18 -8.00 19.34
C PRO A 190 11.47 -8.22 18.52
N GLN A 191 11.84 -9.48 18.28
CA GLN A 191 13.02 -9.80 17.44
C GLN A 191 12.80 -9.38 16.00
N LEU A 192 11.62 -9.61 15.42
CA LEU A 192 11.27 -9.17 14.07
C LEU A 192 11.28 -7.64 13.96
N VAL A 193 10.73 -6.94 14.95
CA VAL A 193 10.73 -5.47 15.01
C VAL A 193 12.14 -4.91 15.15
N ALA A 194 13.00 -5.56 15.94
CA ALA A 194 14.40 -5.17 16.13
C ALA A 194 15.31 -5.55 14.95
N ASN A 195 14.83 -6.38 14.02
CA ASN A 195 15.63 -6.84 12.90
C ASN A 195 16.14 -5.67 12.04
N ARG A 196 17.45 -5.63 11.85
CA ARG A 196 18.15 -4.62 11.03
C ARG A 196 18.70 -5.19 9.72
N ALA A 197 18.53 -6.50 9.47
CA ALA A 197 18.93 -7.07 8.20
C ALA A 197 18.05 -6.50 7.07
N PRO A 198 18.61 -6.24 5.90
CA PRO A 198 17.86 -5.82 4.72
C PRO A 198 17.11 -7.02 4.10
N LEU A 199 16.24 -7.61 4.88
CA LEU A 199 15.46 -8.80 4.61
C LEU A 199 14.02 -8.51 5.00
N PRO A 200 13.13 -8.25 4.04
CA PRO A 200 11.72 -8.11 4.31
C PRO A 200 11.16 -9.38 4.93
N MET A 201 10.56 -9.26 6.11
CA MET A 201 9.91 -10.36 6.81
C MET A 201 8.48 -10.01 7.15
N LEU A 202 7.59 -11.00 7.04
CA LEU A 202 6.17 -10.86 7.34
C LEU A 202 5.73 -12.01 8.25
N LEU A 203 4.86 -11.71 9.20
CA LEU A 203 4.06 -12.71 9.87
C LEU A 203 2.72 -12.82 9.14
N HIS A 204 2.45 -13.98 8.55
CA HIS A 204 1.25 -14.25 7.75
C HIS A 204 0.40 -15.33 8.40
N ARG A 205 -0.92 -15.14 8.41
CA ARG A 205 -1.90 -16.14 8.84
C ARG A 205 -3.05 -16.20 7.83
N ALA A 206 -3.25 -17.35 7.22
CA ALA A 206 -4.45 -17.67 6.44
C ALA A 206 -5.68 -17.80 7.38
N PRO A 207 -6.92 -17.77 6.85
CA PRO A 207 -8.12 -18.02 7.64
C PRO A 207 -8.01 -19.35 8.39
N ASP A 208 -8.28 -19.34 9.67
CA ASP A 208 -8.21 -20.51 10.56
C ASP A 208 -6.87 -21.27 10.52
N GLY A 209 -5.85 -20.64 9.93
CA GLY A 209 -4.53 -21.23 9.71
C GLY A 209 -3.53 -20.95 10.83
N VAL A 210 -2.46 -21.73 10.83
CA VAL A 210 -1.31 -21.52 11.70
C VAL A 210 -0.46 -20.38 11.13
N PRO A 211 -0.02 -19.42 11.97
CA PRO A 211 0.87 -18.36 11.53
C PRO A 211 2.16 -18.88 10.89
N GLN A 212 2.58 -18.19 9.85
CA GLN A 212 3.79 -18.47 9.09
C GLN A 212 4.72 -17.25 9.12
N LEU A 213 6.01 -17.47 9.15
CA LEU A 213 7.00 -16.44 8.91
C LEU A 213 7.45 -16.51 7.45
N TRP A 214 7.33 -15.38 6.77
CA TRP A 214 7.73 -15.22 5.37
C TRP A 214 8.92 -14.27 5.30
N GLY A 215 9.96 -14.65 4.57
CA GLY A 215 11.14 -13.82 4.35
C GLY A 215 11.52 -13.78 2.87
N ARG A 216 11.69 -12.60 2.27
CA ARG A 216 12.20 -12.47 0.90
C ARG A 216 13.72 -12.48 0.90
N VAL A 217 14.32 -13.52 0.34
CA VAL A 217 15.77 -13.67 0.15
C VAL A 217 16.13 -13.27 -1.27
N SER A 218 16.93 -12.22 -1.41
CA SER A 218 17.30 -11.68 -2.72
C SER A 218 18.73 -11.18 -2.76
N GLY A 219 19.38 -11.31 -3.91
CA GLY A 219 20.74 -10.85 -4.14
C GLY A 219 21.56 -11.79 -5.03
N ASN A 220 22.88 -11.76 -4.85
CA ASN A 220 23.75 -12.80 -5.40
C ASN A 220 23.69 -14.08 -4.53
N PRO A 221 24.19 -15.25 -5.00
CA PRO A 221 24.12 -16.49 -4.25
C PRO A 221 24.69 -16.41 -2.83
N ALA A 222 25.87 -15.79 -2.65
CA ALA A 222 26.52 -15.70 -1.34
C ALA A 222 25.67 -14.86 -0.35
N ARG A 223 25.08 -13.75 -0.82
CA ARG A 223 24.14 -12.96 -0.02
C ARG A 223 22.87 -13.75 0.31
N ALA A 224 22.34 -14.51 -0.64
CA ALA A 224 21.15 -15.33 -0.43
C ALA A 224 21.38 -16.37 0.66
N ASP A 225 22.55 -17.03 0.67
CA ASP A 225 22.91 -18.00 1.70
C ASP A 225 23.05 -17.35 3.07
N ALA A 226 23.66 -16.18 3.16
CA ALA A 226 23.76 -15.42 4.41
C ALA A 226 22.38 -15.02 4.94
N LEU A 227 21.45 -14.58 4.06
CA LEU A 227 20.08 -14.24 4.45
C LEU A 227 19.27 -15.46 4.90
N ARG A 228 19.44 -16.62 4.24
CA ARG A 228 18.83 -17.88 4.70
C ARG A 228 19.36 -18.30 6.09
N GLN A 229 20.66 -18.14 6.31
CA GLN A 229 21.24 -18.41 7.62
C GLN A 229 20.68 -17.47 8.68
N HIS A 230 20.49 -16.19 8.34
CA HIS A 230 19.86 -15.21 9.25
C HIS A 230 18.42 -15.61 9.59
N LEU A 231 17.62 -16.08 8.63
CA LEU A 231 16.24 -16.55 8.88
C LEU A 231 16.18 -17.72 9.87
N ARG A 232 17.19 -18.60 9.88
CA ARG A 232 17.25 -19.71 10.85
C ARG A 232 17.32 -19.23 12.30
N ALA A 233 17.87 -18.05 12.55
CA ALA A 233 17.89 -17.43 13.88
C ALA A 233 16.49 -17.11 14.41
N PHE A 234 15.50 -16.95 13.54
CA PHE A 234 14.10 -16.77 13.89
C PHE A 234 13.30 -18.08 13.98
N GLY A 235 13.98 -19.24 14.06
CA GLY A 235 13.33 -20.54 14.16
C GLY A 235 12.79 -21.08 12.82
N VAL A 236 13.22 -20.52 11.70
CA VAL A 236 12.89 -21.01 10.35
C VAL A 236 13.72 -22.28 10.07
N VAL A 237 13.11 -23.44 10.29
CA VAL A 237 13.80 -24.75 10.20
C VAL A 237 13.32 -25.58 9.01
N ASP A 238 12.00 -25.57 8.75
CA ASP A 238 11.37 -26.31 7.67
C ASP A 238 10.80 -25.32 6.66
N ALA A 239 11.67 -24.69 5.88
CA ALA A 239 11.28 -23.65 4.96
C ALA A 239 11.10 -24.19 3.54
N VAL A 240 10.08 -23.72 2.86
CA VAL A 240 9.86 -23.93 1.44
C VAL A 240 10.30 -22.70 0.68
N ASP A 241 11.17 -22.88 -0.31
CA ASP A 241 11.57 -21.81 -1.23
C ASP A 241 10.54 -21.69 -2.35
N LEU A 242 9.92 -20.52 -2.47
CA LEU A 242 9.01 -20.20 -3.56
C LEU A 242 9.59 -19.07 -4.41
N PRO A 243 9.58 -19.17 -5.75
CA PRO A 243 9.88 -18.02 -6.60
C PRO A 243 8.97 -16.84 -6.23
N VAL A 244 9.52 -15.63 -6.10
CA VAL A 244 8.73 -14.44 -5.72
C VAL A 244 7.58 -14.20 -6.71
N GLU A 245 7.77 -14.57 -7.96
CA GLU A 245 6.76 -14.52 -9.03
C GLU A 245 5.56 -15.46 -8.77
N ARG A 246 5.74 -16.52 -7.97
CA ARG A 246 4.67 -17.45 -7.55
C ARG A 246 3.98 -17.06 -6.24
N VAL A 247 4.37 -15.95 -5.64
CA VAL A 247 3.70 -15.40 -4.44
C VAL A 247 2.36 -14.72 -4.81
N ASP A 248 1.91 -14.92 -6.04
CA ASP A 248 0.64 -14.44 -6.58
C ASP A 248 -0.61 -14.94 -5.82
N GLY A 249 -0.48 -15.93 -4.94
CA GLY A 249 -1.61 -16.48 -4.20
C GLY A 249 -2.14 -15.52 -3.12
N PRO A 250 -1.69 -15.67 -1.86
CA PRO A 250 -2.39 -15.02 -0.73
C PRO A 250 -2.10 -13.52 -0.58
N LEU A 251 -0.98 -13.00 -1.12
CA LEU A 251 -0.67 -11.57 -1.02
C LEU A 251 -1.30 -10.75 -2.14
N HIS A 252 -1.47 -11.32 -3.32
CA HIS A 252 -1.97 -10.61 -4.49
C HIS A 252 -3.44 -10.90 -4.78
N HIS A 253 -3.93 -12.09 -4.42
CA HIS A 253 -5.35 -12.41 -4.63
C HIS A 253 -6.22 -11.79 -3.53
N THR A 254 -7.06 -10.86 -3.94
CA THR A 254 -8.09 -10.28 -3.09
C THR A 254 -9.44 -10.56 -3.75
N PRO A 255 -10.34 -11.34 -3.12
CA PRO A 255 -11.68 -11.55 -3.65
C PRO A 255 -12.39 -10.22 -3.89
N HIS A 256 -13.17 -10.12 -4.96
CA HIS A 256 -13.82 -8.87 -5.37
C HIS A 256 -14.80 -8.33 -4.30
N ASP A 257 -15.39 -9.20 -3.52
CA ASP A 257 -16.38 -8.90 -2.47
C ASP A 257 -15.77 -8.82 -1.07
N ALA A 258 -14.47 -9.10 -0.93
CA ALA A 258 -13.75 -9.04 0.34
C ALA A 258 -13.71 -7.61 0.92
N ILE A 259 -13.63 -7.54 2.25
CA ILE A 259 -13.23 -6.32 2.94
C ILE A 259 -11.71 -6.37 3.10
N VAL A 260 -11.04 -5.31 2.67
CA VAL A 260 -9.59 -5.17 2.85
C VAL A 260 -9.32 -3.90 3.62
N PHE A 261 -8.61 -4.03 4.73
CA PHE A 261 -8.17 -2.87 5.49
C PHE A 261 -6.70 -3.00 5.92
N ARG A 262 -6.11 -1.88 6.23
CA ARG A 262 -4.81 -1.77 6.87
C ARG A 262 -4.97 -1.09 8.21
N ALA A 263 -4.40 -1.69 9.24
CA ALA A 263 -4.28 -1.08 10.55
C ALA A 263 -2.80 -0.86 10.87
N ARG A 264 -2.49 0.24 11.56
CA ARG A 264 -1.11 0.59 11.93
C ARG A 264 -1.08 1.13 13.35
N THR A 265 -0.03 0.75 14.07
CA THR A 265 0.32 1.34 15.37
C THR A 265 1.82 1.52 15.48
N HIS A 266 2.29 2.04 16.60
CA HIS A 266 3.72 2.13 16.86
C HIS A 266 4.32 0.72 17.01
N ARG A 267 5.54 0.51 16.53
CA ARG A 267 6.18 -0.82 16.51
C ARG A 267 6.43 -1.41 17.89
N SER A 268 6.53 -0.58 18.95
CA SER A 268 6.62 -1.06 20.33
C SER A 268 5.40 -1.88 20.76
N ASP A 269 4.25 -1.63 20.13
CA ASP A 269 2.98 -2.29 20.45
C ASP A 269 2.71 -3.51 19.55
N ALA A 270 3.74 -4.04 18.88
CA ALA A 270 3.61 -5.16 17.95
C ALA A 270 2.91 -6.37 18.57
N VAL A 271 3.27 -6.74 19.80
CA VAL A 271 2.72 -7.92 20.48
C VAL A 271 1.23 -7.77 20.77
N PRO A 272 0.78 -6.76 21.54
CA PRO A 272 -0.65 -6.58 21.82
C PRO A 272 -1.47 -6.34 20.55
N PHE A 273 -0.91 -5.64 19.56
CA PHE A 273 -1.58 -5.32 18.32
C PHE A 273 -1.84 -6.55 17.44
N VAL A 274 -0.82 -7.39 17.23
CA VAL A 274 -0.94 -8.60 16.41
C VAL A 274 -1.87 -9.61 17.05
N ARG A 275 -1.79 -9.81 18.39
CA ARG A 275 -2.70 -10.67 19.13
C ARG A 275 -4.15 -10.22 18.97
N ALA A 276 -4.40 -8.93 19.22
CA ALA A 276 -5.73 -8.36 19.07
C ALA A 276 -6.29 -8.55 17.65
N GLY A 277 -5.46 -8.36 16.64
CA GLY A 277 -5.86 -8.61 15.25
C GLY A 277 -6.18 -10.08 14.96
N PHE A 278 -5.37 -11.00 15.47
CA PHE A 278 -5.59 -12.43 15.29
C PHE A 278 -6.86 -12.93 16.00
N GLU A 279 -7.16 -12.38 17.16
CA GLU A 279 -8.34 -12.73 17.94
C GLU A 279 -9.62 -12.10 17.36
N ALA A 280 -9.56 -10.82 16.98
CA ALA A 280 -10.73 -10.12 16.44
C ALA A 280 -11.14 -10.62 15.04
N PHE A 281 -10.18 -11.12 14.24
CA PHE A 281 -10.43 -11.55 12.86
C PHE A 281 -9.99 -12.99 12.61
N PRO A 282 -10.55 -14.00 13.27
CA PRO A 282 -10.12 -15.40 13.16
C PRO A 282 -10.21 -15.94 11.71
N HIS A 283 -11.26 -15.58 10.98
CA HIS A 283 -11.52 -16.03 9.62
C HIS A 283 -10.92 -15.14 8.54
N GLY A 284 -10.09 -14.17 8.91
CA GLY A 284 -9.40 -13.27 8.00
C GLY A 284 -8.00 -13.77 7.59
N THR A 285 -7.59 -13.43 6.38
CA THR A 285 -6.17 -13.47 6.03
C THR A 285 -5.48 -12.25 6.61
N LEU A 286 -4.54 -12.46 7.50
CA LEU A 286 -3.82 -11.39 8.20
C LEU A 286 -2.34 -11.44 7.86
N THR A 287 -1.78 -10.28 7.55
CA THR A 287 -0.35 -10.13 7.24
C THR A 287 0.20 -8.93 8.01
N TYR A 288 1.13 -9.19 8.91
CA TYR A 288 1.79 -8.17 9.70
C TYR A 288 3.20 -7.89 9.16
N ASP A 289 3.48 -6.62 8.91
CA ASP A 289 4.80 -6.11 8.54
C ASP A 289 5.47 -5.48 9.77
N PRO A 290 6.44 -6.17 10.40
CA PRO A 290 7.08 -5.70 11.62
C PRO A 290 7.96 -4.45 11.37
N ALA A 291 8.49 -4.29 10.17
CA ALA A 291 9.31 -3.13 9.84
C ALA A 291 8.48 -1.84 9.82
N ARG A 292 7.21 -1.94 9.50
CA ARG A 292 6.28 -0.80 9.35
C ARG A 292 5.23 -0.70 10.46
N GLY A 293 5.12 -1.69 11.35
CA GLY A 293 4.05 -1.76 12.36
C GLY A 293 2.66 -1.82 11.71
N SER A 294 2.52 -2.50 10.59
CA SER A 294 1.32 -2.50 9.76
C SER A 294 0.73 -3.90 9.62
N LEU A 295 -0.54 -4.05 9.95
CA LEU A 295 -1.35 -5.23 9.74
C LEU A 295 -2.27 -4.99 8.54
N ARG A 296 -2.22 -5.85 7.54
CA ARG A 296 -3.22 -5.92 6.47
C ARG A 296 -4.15 -7.10 6.74
N ALA A 297 -5.43 -6.85 6.64
CA ALA A 297 -6.45 -7.88 6.74
C ALA A 297 -7.26 -7.97 5.44
N VAL A 298 -7.55 -9.19 5.02
CA VAL A 298 -8.49 -9.53 3.96
C VAL A 298 -9.56 -10.41 4.59
N LEU A 299 -10.78 -9.89 4.68
CA LEU A 299 -11.90 -10.55 5.32
C LEU A 299 -12.89 -11.04 4.26
N PRO A 300 -13.54 -12.18 4.47
CA PRO A 300 -14.62 -12.64 3.58
C PRO A 300 -15.80 -11.66 3.60
N ALA A 301 -16.60 -11.65 2.53
CA ALA A 301 -17.79 -10.80 2.42
C ALA A 301 -18.77 -11.00 3.59
N ALA A 302 -18.85 -12.20 4.15
CA ALA A 302 -19.68 -12.53 5.30
C ALA A 302 -19.31 -11.75 6.58
N ALA A 303 -18.08 -11.25 6.68
CA ALA A 303 -17.65 -10.43 7.82
C ALA A 303 -18.17 -8.98 7.77
N ARG A 304 -18.94 -8.61 6.76
CA ARG A 304 -19.37 -7.21 6.56
C ARG A 304 -20.24 -6.70 7.70
N ASP A 305 -21.13 -7.50 8.21
CA ASP A 305 -22.07 -7.07 9.25
C ASP A 305 -21.40 -7.01 10.64
N SER A 306 -20.35 -7.79 10.88
CA SER A 306 -19.59 -7.80 12.13
C SER A 306 -18.37 -6.87 12.11
N PHE A 307 -17.97 -6.34 10.95
CA PHE A 307 -16.70 -5.66 10.75
C PHE A 307 -16.42 -4.53 11.74
N GLU A 308 -17.40 -3.66 11.97
CA GLU A 308 -17.25 -2.53 12.91
C GLU A 308 -17.07 -3.03 14.36
N HIS A 309 -17.85 -4.04 14.74
CA HIS A 309 -17.76 -4.66 16.06
C HIS A 309 -16.40 -5.36 16.25
N ASP A 310 -15.93 -6.07 15.23
CA ASP A 310 -14.65 -6.77 15.27
C ASP A 310 -13.48 -5.78 15.31
N LEU A 311 -13.59 -4.66 14.61
CA LEU A 311 -12.62 -3.58 14.66
C LEU A 311 -12.56 -2.92 16.04
N ASP A 312 -13.69 -2.62 16.66
CA ASP A 312 -13.77 -2.13 18.03
C ASP A 312 -13.21 -3.14 19.04
N THR A 313 -13.43 -4.43 18.78
CA THR A 313 -12.88 -5.52 19.59
C THR A 313 -11.37 -5.55 19.49
N MET A 314 -10.80 -5.41 18.29
CA MET A 314 -9.35 -5.31 18.10
C MET A 314 -8.76 -4.13 18.88
N HIS A 315 -9.39 -2.96 18.85
CA HIS A 315 -8.93 -1.78 19.59
C HIS A 315 -8.95 -2.02 21.10
N ARG A 316 -10.04 -2.60 21.64
CA ARG A 316 -10.16 -2.93 23.06
C ARG A 316 -9.13 -3.96 23.51
N LEU A 317 -8.97 -5.04 22.75
CA LEU A 317 -8.02 -6.11 23.07
C LEU A 317 -6.57 -5.59 23.03
N ALA A 318 -6.23 -4.76 22.04
CA ALA A 318 -4.89 -4.17 21.98
C ALA A 318 -4.61 -3.32 23.24
N ALA A 319 -5.55 -2.47 23.66
CA ALA A 319 -5.41 -1.64 24.84
C ALA A 319 -5.31 -2.46 26.14
N VAL A 320 -6.17 -3.48 26.32
CA VAL A 320 -6.13 -4.39 27.48
C VAL A 320 -4.81 -5.16 27.56
N ASN A 321 -4.24 -5.52 26.40
CA ASN A 321 -2.97 -6.22 26.29
C ASN A 321 -1.74 -5.29 26.35
N GLY A 322 -1.93 -3.99 26.66
CA GLY A 322 -0.85 -3.05 26.93
C GLY A 322 -0.38 -2.20 25.73
N ALA A 323 -1.17 -2.10 24.66
CA ALA A 323 -0.87 -1.12 23.60
C ALA A 323 -0.99 0.31 24.14
N MET A 324 0.05 1.11 23.92
CA MET A 324 0.15 2.49 24.41
C MET A 324 -0.16 3.54 23.36
N HIS A 325 -0.21 3.14 22.09
CA HIS A 325 -0.39 4.05 20.96
C HIS A 325 -1.68 3.76 20.22
N PRO A 326 -2.31 4.79 19.63
CA PRO A 326 -3.54 4.62 18.87
C PRO A 326 -3.31 3.77 17.61
N ILE A 327 -4.33 3.01 17.24
CA ILE A 327 -4.37 2.25 16.00
C ILE A 327 -5.07 3.11 14.94
N SER A 328 -4.38 3.35 13.83
CA SER A 328 -4.97 4.00 12.65
C SER A 328 -5.43 2.96 11.65
N VAL A 329 -6.61 3.12 11.07
CA VAL A 329 -7.19 2.18 10.10
C VAL A 329 -7.46 2.88 8.78
N VAL A 330 -7.15 2.20 7.68
CA VAL A 330 -7.48 2.61 6.31
C VAL A 330 -8.16 1.44 5.61
N ILE A 331 -9.37 1.66 5.09
CA ILE A 331 -10.09 0.65 4.30
C ILE A 331 -9.63 0.78 2.85
N ASP A 332 -9.07 -0.28 2.31
CA ASP A 332 -8.58 -0.34 0.93
C ASP A 332 -9.66 -0.88 -0.02
N GLN A 333 -10.53 -1.78 0.43
CA GLN A 333 -11.61 -2.36 -0.36
C GLN A 333 -12.78 -2.74 0.53
N GLY A 334 -13.97 -2.68 -0.04
CA GLY A 334 -15.22 -3.00 0.64
C GLY A 334 -16.01 -1.74 1.00
N ARG A 335 -17.34 -1.88 1.11
CA ARG A 335 -18.20 -0.83 1.63
C ARG A 335 -18.33 -1.04 3.13
N SER A 336 -17.74 -0.16 3.92
CA SER A 336 -18.19 0.06 5.29
C SER A 336 -19.22 1.20 5.28
N ALA A 337 -20.33 1.03 5.99
CA ALA A 337 -21.28 2.10 6.24
C ALA A 337 -20.69 3.15 7.20
N ALA A 338 -19.74 2.72 8.03
CA ALA A 338 -18.98 3.61 8.88
C ALA A 338 -17.86 4.28 8.08
N ALA A 339 -17.77 5.58 8.21
CA ALA A 339 -16.59 6.30 7.77
C ALA A 339 -15.37 5.69 8.47
N PRO A 340 -14.25 5.44 7.74
CA PRO A 340 -13.05 4.94 8.39
C PRO A 340 -12.71 5.83 9.57
N HIS A 341 -12.19 5.26 10.66
CA HIS A 341 -11.66 6.00 11.81
C HIS A 341 -10.47 6.88 11.35
N ARG A 342 -10.78 7.94 10.64
CA ARG A 342 -9.81 8.94 10.21
C ARG A 342 -9.74 10.04 11.23
N THR A 343 -8.53 10.40 11.60
CA THR A 343 -8.26 11.65 12.30
C THR A 343 -8.91 12.81 11.52
N PRO A 344 -9.61 13.73 12.19
CA PRO A 344 -10.15 14.91 11.53
C PRO A 344 -9.09 15.62 10.71
N ARG A 345 -9.45 16.08 9.51
CA ARG A 345 -8.51 16.80 8.64
C ARG A 345 -7.98 18.03 9.36
N THR A 346 -6.69 18.22 9.30
CA THR A 346 -6.05 19.43 9.80
C THR A 346 -6.39 20.63 8.92
N ALA A 347 -6.32 21.83 9.45
CA ALA A 347 -6.51 23.05 8.66
C ALA A 347 -5.54 23.12 7.47
N LEU A 348 -4.33 22.57 7.63
CA LEU A 348 -3.34 22.47 6.55
C LEU A 348 -3.82 21.55 5.42
N GLU A 349 -4.33 20.37 5.73
CA GLU A 349 -4.84 19.42 4.71
C GLU A 349 -6.03 20.02 3.94
N VAL A 350 -6.93 20.70 4.64
CA VAL A 350 -8.04 21.43 4.01
C VAL A 350 -7.52 22.56 3.11
N GLY A 351 -6.55 23.32 3.56
CA GLY A 351 -5.91 24.39 2.79
C GLY A 351 -5.23 23.87 1.53
N VAL A 352 -4.48 22.77 1.61
CA VAL A 352 -3.82 22.13 0.46
C VAL A 352 -4.86 21.60 -0.54
N LYS A 353 -5.91 20.93 -0.07
CA LYS A 353 -7.01 20.47 -0.94
C LYS A 353 -7.65 21.65 -1.66
N HIS A 354 -7.99 22.70 -0.96
CA HIS A 354 -8.60 23.89 -1.58
C HIS A 354 -7.67 24.60 -2.59
N ALA A 355 -6.37 24.62 -2.32
CA ALA A 355 -5.39 25.21 -3.24
C ALA A 355 -5.30 24.44 -4.57
N LEU A 356 -5.38 23.10 -4.54
CA LEU A 356 -5.23 22.23 -5.71
C LEU A 356 -6.57 21.87 -6.37
N ASP A 357 -7.65 21.82 -5.61
CA ASP A 357 -8.99 21.49 -6.06
C ASP A 357 -10.06 22.35 -5.36
N PRO A 358 -10.12 23.66 -5.69
CA PRO A 358 -11.02 24.60 -5.01
C PRO A 358 -12.51 24.32 -5.23
N ARG A 359 -12.85 23.55 -6.26
CA ARG A 359 -14.24 23.18 -6.59
C ARG A 359 -14.64 21.82 -6.01
N ASP A 360 -13.70 21.11 -5.35
CA ASP A 360 -13.87 19.78 -4.80
C ASP A 360 -14.45 18.77 -5.81
N VAL A 361 -13.95 18.83 -7.04
CA VAL A 361 -14.38 17.93 -8.14
C VAL A 361 -13.61 16.63 -8.23
N LEU A 362 -12.41 16.57 -7.64
CA LEU A 362 -11.62 15.33 -7.62
C LEU A 362 -12.06 14.41 -6.49
N ASN A 363 -11.50 13.19 -6.48
CA ASN A 363 -11.79 12.19 -5.46
C ASN A 363 -12.02 12.81 -4.09
N ARG A 364 -13.21 12.58 -3.53
CA ARG A 364 -13.58 13.02 -2.19
C ARG A 364 -13.21 11.93 -1.20
N LEU A 365 -12.45 12.28 -0.19
CA LEU A 365 -12.34 11.41 0.98
C LEU A 365 -13.59 11.57 1.81
N ALA A 366 -14.17 10.47 2.30
CA ALA A 366 -15.36 10.55 3.16
C ALA A 366 -15.14 11.57 4.27
N ALA A 367 -16.10 12.49 4.41
CA ALA A 367 -16.11 13.42 5.52
C ALA A 367 -16.39 12.62 6.81
N ILE A 368 -15.56 12.79 7.83
CA ILE A 368 -15.83 12.26 9.16
C ILE A 368 -16.84 13.21 9.80
N SER A 369 -18.01 12.70 10.14
CA SER A 369 -18.93 13.42 11.02
C SER A 369 -18.24 13.64 12.39
N PRO A 370 -18.31 14.85 12.96
CA PRO A 370 -17.69 15.14 14.26
C PRO A 370 -18.32 14.38 15.46
N THR A 371 -19.32 13.55 15.22
CA THR A 371 -20.24 13.03 16.25
C THR A 371 -19.72 11.79 17.00
N THR A 372 -18.52 11.28 16.72
CA THR A 372 -18.02 10.05 17.35
C THR A 372 -16.81 10.25 18.26
N LEU A 373 -16.47 11.48 18.62
CA LEU A 373 -15.55 11.73 19.72
C LEU A 373 -16.35 11.82 21.01
N GLY A 374 -16.76 10.67 21.55
CA GLY A 374 -17.16 10.55 22.92
C GLY A 374 -16.04 11.10 23.79
N HIS A 375 -16.36 12.07 24.62
CA HIS A 375 -15.49 12.68 25.61
C HIS A 375 -14.81 11.60 26.47
N ALA A 376 -13.54 11.32 26.20
CA ALA A 376 -12.67 10.81 27.23
C ALA A 376 -12.13 12.04 27.97
N HIS A 377 -12.76 12.38 29.07
CA HIS A 377 -12.27 13.34 30.04
C HIS A 377 -10.98 12.83 30.69
N VAL A 378 -9.95 13.68 30.65
CA VAL A 378 -8.82 13.89 31.57
C VAL A 378 -8.03 12.65 31.98
#